data_78ab360f5dac13773e94b35e3a18b594
#
_entry.id   78ab360f5dac13773e94b35e3a18b594
#
_cell.length_a   1.000
_cell.length_b   1.000
_cell.length_c   1.000
_cell.angle_alpha   90.00
_cell.angle_beta   90.00
_cell.angle_gamma   90.00
#
_symmetry.space_group_name_H-M   'P 1'
#
loop_
_entity.id
_entity.type
_entity.pdbx_description
1 polymer ?
#
loop_
_entity_poly.entity_id
_entity_poly.type
_entity_poly.pdbx_seq_one_letter_code
_entity_poly.pdbx_strand_id
1 'polypeptide(L)'
;MILFLPTSSLQSVDTLEHLSGLNEDKIVEAHGSFSKARCINCKTPVSREWLEKKVKGGHVARCEQSKCQYETTLAPPIKPDITFFGESLPERFFERLYDLRRANLLLVMGTSLVVQPFASLIDEVPLDCPRALLNLERVGETGRGSMFSKFGLDFSEGFDFDSEDSRDIFC
;
A
#
# COMPACT_ATOMS: atom_id res chain seq x y z
N MET A 1 -3.73 3.32 6.31
CA MET A 1 -4.06 1.88 6.48
C MET A 1 -5.54 1.67 6.22
N ILE A 2 -5.92 0.65 5.49
CA ILE A 2 -7.31 0.22 5.32
C ILE A 2 -7.43 -1.17 5.95
N LEU A 3 -8.26 -1.28 6.96
CA LEU A 3 -8.51 -2.52 7.69
C LEU A 3 -9.93 -2.99 7.39
N PHE A 4 -10.07 -4.22 6.93
CA PHE A 4 -11.35 -4.91 6.81
C PHE A 4 -11.15 -6.35 7.30
N LEU A 5 -12.06 -6.86 8.07
CA LEU A 5 -11.95 -8.24 8.53
C LEU A 5 -12.30 -9.21 7.37
N PRO A 6 -11.41 -10.14 7.02
CA PRO A 6 -10.26 -10.61 7.79
C PRO A 6 -8.87 -10.08 7.38
N THR A 7 -8.76 -9.04 6.54
CA THR A 7 -7.50 -8.61 5.90
C THR A 7 -7.20 -7.14 6.19
N SER A 8 -5.93 -6.76 6.21
CA SER A 8 -5.46 -5.38 6.35
C SER A 8 -4.63 -4.99 5.13
N SER A 9 -4.98 -3.89 4.46
CA SER A 9 -4.21 -3.34 3.35
C SER A 9 -3.47 -2.07 3.78
N LEU A 10 -2.19 -2.00 3.48
CA LEU A 10 -1.26 -0.99 3.98
C LEU A 10 -0.59 -0.25 2.85
N GLN A 11 -0.44 1.06 3.02
CA GLN A 11 0.35 1.91 2.12
C GLN A 11 1.74 2.21 2.68
N SER A 12 1.91 2.17 4.01
CA SER A 12 3.21 2.34 4.65
C SER A 12 4.17 1.20 4.30
N VAL A 13 5.45 1.55 4.26
CA VAL A 13 6.54 0.62 3.89
C VAL A 13 7.49 0.37 5.06
N ASP A 14 7.14 0.87 6.26
CA ASP A 14 7.98 0.90 7.47
C ASP A 14 8.03 -0.42 8.25
N THR A 15 7.15 -1.37 7.92
CA THR A 15 7.09 -2.70 8.56
C THR A 15 6.56 -2.74 9.99
N LEU A 16 5.95 -1.67 10.49
CA LEU A 16 5.47 -1.60 11.88
C LEU A 16 4.37 -2.63 12.17
N GLU A 17 3.58 -2.98 11.19
CA GLU A 17 2.50 -3.96 11.32
C GLU A 17 3.01 -5.37 11.65
N HIS A 18 4.18 -5.73 11.16
CA HIS A 18 4.81 -7.00 11.54
C HIS A 18 5.22 -7.04 13.03
N LEU A 19 5.49 -5.86 13.62
CA LEU A 19 5.80 -5.73 15.06
C LEU A 19 4.56 -5.78 15.93
N SER A 20 3.36 -5.55 15.38
CA SER A 20 2.10 -5.57 16.12
C SER A 20 1.59 -6.97 16.45
N GLY A 21 2.22 -8.02 15.92
CA GLY A 21 1.79 -9.40 16.08
C GLY A 21 0.61 -9.81 15.21
N LEU A 22 0.25 -8.99 14.21
CA LEU A 22 -0.72 -9.39 13.19
C LEU A 22 -0.19 -10.56 12.38
N ASN A 23 -1.09 -11.48 12.03
CA ASN A 23 -0.74 -12.60 11.16
C ASN A 23 -0.38 -12.07 9.77
N GLU A 24 0.81 -12.41 9.28
CA GLU A 24 1.33 -11.99 7.97
C GLU A 24 0.40 -12.36 6.80
N ASP A 25 -0.34 -13.47 6.92
CA ASP A 25 -1.32 -13.88 5.91
C ASP A 25 -2.50 -12.91 5.78
N LYS A 26 -2.68 -12.04 6.77
CA LYS A 26 -3.72 -11.01 6.79
C LYS A 26 -3.21 -9.64 6.41
N ILE A 27 -1.91 -9.48 6.19
CA ILE A 27 -1.27 -8.22 5.84
C ILE A 27 -1.06 -8.17 4.32
N VAL A 28 -1.50 -7.07 3.70
CA VAL A 28 -1.25 -6.75 2.30
C VAL A 28 -0.48 -5.44 2.22
N GLU A 29 0.81 -5.52 2.02
CA GLU A 29 1.69 -4.36 1.81
C GLU A 29 1.56 -3.90 0.34
N ALA A 30 0.56 -3.04 0.06
CA ALA A 30 0.24 -2.62 -1.30
C ALA A 30 1.41 -1.92 -2.00
N HIS A 31 2.20 -1.16 -1.26
CA HIS A 31 3.40 -0.49 -1.78
C HIS A 31 4.69 -1.25 -1.45
N GLY A 32 4.58 -2.50 -1.05
CA GLY A 32 5.73 -3.29 -0.63
C GLY A 32 6.31 -2.86 0.72
N SER A 33 7.56 -3.22 0.97
CA SER A 33 8.17 -3.06 2.30
C SER A 33 9.68 -2.97 2.24
N PHE A 34 10.26 -2.29 3.23
CA PHE A 34 11.72 -2.28 3.45
C PHE A 34 12.25 -3.55 4.13
N SER A 35 11.39 -4.52 4.46
CA SER A 35 11.81 -5.77 5.09
C SER A 35 12.69 -6.64 4.18
N LYS A 36 12.51 -6.52 2.88
CA LYS A 36 13.19 -7.32 1.85
C LYS A 36 13.80 -6.43 0.78
N ALA A 37 14.88 -6.92 0.16
CA ALA A 37 15.51 -6.26 -0.98
C ALA A 37 16.10 -7.30 -1.91
N ARG A 38 16.20 -6.96 -3.19
CA ARG A 38 16.75 -7.85 -4.21
C ARG A 38 17.43 -7.11 -5.35
N CYS A 39 18.26 -7.82 -6.08
CA CYS A 39 18.83 -7.31 -7.31
C CYS A 39 17.73 -7.03 -8.35
N ILE A 40 17.74 -5.86 -8.99
CA ILE A 40 16.75 -5.52 -10.02
C ILE A 40 16.81 -6.44 -11.24
N ASN A 41 17.98 -7.01 -11.55
CA ASN A 41 18.19 -7.90 -12.70
C ASN A 41 17.97 -9.38 -12.32
N CYS A 42 18.83 -9.94 -11.50
CA CYS A 42 18.80 -11.37 -11.22
C CYS A 42 17.84 -11.80 -10.12
N LYS A 43 17.15 -10.86 -9.47
CA LYS A 43 16.19 -11.07 -8.38
C LYS A 43 16.75 -11.76 -7.13
N THR A 44 18.07 -11.99 -7.05
CA THR A 44 18.69 -12.56 -5.87
C THR A 44 18.43 -11.66 -4.66
N PRO A 45 17.85 -12.20 -3.58
CA PRO A 45 17.58 -11.45 -2.37
C PRO A 45 18.89 -11.12 -1.63
N VAL A 46 18.87 -10.05 -0.85
CA VAL A 46 19.95 -9.67 0.07
C VAL A 46 19.38 -9.45 1.46
N SER A 47 20.19 -9.58 2.50
CA SER A 47 19.73 -9.32 3.86
C SER A 47 19.54 -7.82 4.10
N ARG A 48 18.59 -7.52 4.99
CA ARG A 48 18.30 -6.14 5.40
C ARG A 48 19.54 -5.46 5.98
N GLU A 49 20.27 -6.18 6.84
CA GLU A 49 21.45 -5.67 7.53
C GLU A 49 22.56 -5.30 6.53
N TRP A 50 22.76 -6.14 5.52
CA TRP A 50 23.73 -5.87 4.46
C TRP A 50 23.36 -4.61 3.67
N LEU A 51 22.10 -4.49 3.26
CA LEU A 51 21.60 -3.31 2.54
C LEU A 51 21.74 -2.04 3.38
N GLU A 52 21.29 -2.10 4.63
CA GLU A 52 21.34 -0.98 5.56
C GLU A 52 22.77 -0.48 5.79
N LYS A 53 23.73 -1.38 5.94
CA LYS A 53 25.15 -1.04 6.06
C LYS A 53 25.66 -0.29 4.82
N LYS A 54 25.30 -0.72 3.62
CA LYS A 54 25.69 -0.05 2.37
C LYS A 54 25.08 1.36 2.28
N VAL A 55 23.78 1.48 2.56
CA VAL A 55 23.05 2.76 2.49
C VAL A 55 23.56 3.74 3.54
N LYS A 56 23.73 3.32 4.80
CA LYS A 56 24.29 4.17 5.87
C LYS A 56 25.73 4.59 5.59
N GLY A 57 26.48 3.76 4.86
CA GLY A 57 27.81 4.11 4.39
C GLY A 57 27.85 5.07 3.19
N GLY A 58 26.71 5.52 2.69
CA GLY A 58 26.60 6.40 1.52
C GLY A 58 26.92 5.71 0.19
N HIS A 59 26.86 4.39 0.14
CA HIS A 59 27.18 3.62 -1.07
C HIS A 59 25.94 3.11 -1.77
N VAL A 60 25.94 3.14 -3.09
CA VAL A 60 24.93 2.43 -3.89
C VAL A 60 25.14 0.94 -3.72
N ALA A 61 24.17 0.25 -3.14
CA ALA A 61 24.19 -1.21 -3.00
C ALA A 61 24.09 -1.87 -4.38
N ARG A 62 25.08 -2.65 -4.78
CA ARG A 62 25.13 -3.32 -6.09
C ARG A 62 25.20 -4.82 -5.94
N CYS A 63 24.71 -5.54 -6.96
CA CYS A 63 24.68 -6.99 -6.97
C CYS A 63 26.10 -7.58 -6.99
N GLU A 64 26.38 -8.49 -6.07
CA GLU A 64 27.66 -9.19 -5.96
C GLU A 64 27.65 -10.58 -6.65
N GLN A 65 26.54 -10.96 -7.29
CA GLN A 65 26.43 -12.22 -8.01
C GLN A 65 27.26 -12.19 -9.30
N SER A 66 28.04 -13.23 -9.55
CA SER A 66 28.91 -13.34 -10.73
C SER A 66 28.14 -13.14 -12.04
N LYS A 67 26.95 -13.71 -12.17
CA LYS A 67 26.09 -13.54 -13.36
C LYS A 67 25.73 -12.10 -13.68
N CYS A 68 25.68 -11.22 -12.68
CA CYS A 68 25.38 -9.79 -12.87
C CYS A 68 26.64 -8.94 -13.12
N GLN A 69 27.83 -9.46 -12.84
CA GLN A 69 29.09 -8.73 -13.04
C GLN A 69 29.59 -8.82 -14.48
N TYR A 70 29.17 -9.85 -15.23
CA TYR A 70 29.63 -10.09 -16.60
C TYR A 70 28.78 -9.40 -17.68
N GLU A 71 27.55 -8.99 -17.36
CA GLU A 71 26.60 -8.48 -18.35
C GLU A 71 26.66 -6.97 -18.56
N THR A 72 27.25 -6.21 -17.61
CA THR A 72 27.27 -4.75 -17.66
C THR A 72 28.57 -4.18 -17.09
N THR A 73 28.94 -2.98 -17.60
CA THR A 73 30.12 -2.23 -17.09
C THR A 73 30.00 -1.88 -15.61
N LEU A 74 28.77 -1.86 -15.06
CA LEU A 74 28.46 -1.55 -13.68
C LEU A 74 27.37 -2.48 -13.17
N ALA A 75 27.67 -3.28 -12.14
CA ALA A 75 26.72 -4.24 -11.59
C ALA A 75 25.38 -3.59 -11.23
N PRO A 76 24.23 -4.28 -11.50
CA PRO A 76 22.90 -3.77 -11.24
C PRO A 76 22.68 -3.41 -9.77
N PRO A 77 21.91 -2.36 -9.46
CA PRO A 77 21.62 -2.00 -8.08
C PRO A 77 20.71 -3.02 -7.39
N ILE A 78 20.82 -3.05 -6.08
CA ILE A 78 19.88 -3.70 -5.17
C ILE A 78 18.78 -2.69 -4.84
N LYS A 79 17.54 -3.10 -4.97
CA LYS A 79 16.35 -2.29 -4.67
C LYS A 79 15.56 -2.94 -3.53
N PRO A 80 15.13 -2.19 -2.51
CA PRO A 80 14.11 -2.67 -1.59
C PRO A 80 12.85 -3.13 -2.33
N ASP A 81 12.11 -4.08 -1.77
CA ASP A 81 10.88 -4.60 -2.36
C ASP A 81 9.71 -3.63 -2.16
N ILE A 82 9.93 -2.34 -2.46
CA ILE A 82 8.91 -1.29 -2.47
C ILE A 82 8.48 -0.97 -3.90
N THR A 83 7.23 -0.62 -4.07
CA THR A 83 6.65 -0.25 -5.37
C THR A 83 6.88 1.23 -5.63
N PHE A 84 7.60 1.57 -6.69
CA PHE A 84 7.78 2.95 -7.15
C PHE A 84 6.65 3.38 -8.09
N PHE A 85 6.50 4.69 -8.28
CA PHE A 85 5.57 5.22 -9.28
C PHE A 85 5.87 4.64 -10.66
N GLY A 86 4.82 4.13 -11.34
CA GLY A 86 4.94 3.45 -12.62
C GLY A 86 5.24 1.95 -12.55
N GLU A 87 5.49 1.41 -11.38
CA GLU A 87 5.58 -0.04 -11.17
C GLU A 87 4.20 -0.63 -10.82
N SER A 88 3.98 -1.88 -11.18
CA SER A 88 2.78 -2.62 -10.79
C SER A 88 2.77 -2.91 -9.29
N LEU A 89 1.59 -2.83 -8.69
CA LEU A 89 1.40 -3.28 -7.31
C LEU A 89 1.64 -4.80 -7.21
N PRO A 90 1.96 -5.31 -6.00
CA PRO A 90 2.15 -6.75 -5.79
C PRO A 90 0.89 -7.55 -6.17
N GLU A 91 1.07 -8.75 -6.73
CA GLU A 91 -0.03 -9.65 -7.11
C GLU A 91 -1.01 -9.90 -5.95
N ARG A 92 -0.46 -10.08 -4.75
CA ARG A 92 -1.23 -10.26 -3.51
C ARG A 92 -2.24 -9.12 -3.26
N PHE A 93 -1.95 -7.89 -3.67
CA PHE A 93 -2.91 -6.79 -3.56
C PHE A 93 -4.18 -7.09 -4.38
N PHE A 94 -4.01 -7.51 -5.62
CA PHE A 94 -5.14 -7.83 -6.52
C PHE A 94 -5.91 -9.07 -6.08
N GLU A 95 -5.21 -10.11 -5.60
CA GLU A 95 -5.83 -11.33 -5.08
C GLU A 95 -6.76 -11.03 -3.89
N ARG A 96 -6.38 -10.07 -3.04
CA ARG A 96 -7.12 -9.71 -1.83
C ARG A 96 -8.24 -8.70 -2.04
N LEU A 97 -8.38 -8.11 -3.24
CA LEU A 97 -9.52 -7.23 -3.54
C LEU A 97 -10.87 -7.95 -3.37
N TYR A 98 -10.90 -9.25 -3.63
CA TYR A 98 -12.12 -10.04 -3.44
C TYR A 98 -12.59 -10.10 -1.98
N ASP A 99 -11.68 -10.01 -1.03
CA ASP A 99 -12.01 -10.02 0.39
C ASP A 99 -12.82 -8.77 0.80
N LEU A 100 -12.57 -7.60 0.16
CA LEU A 100 -13.32 -6.36 0.38
C LEU A 100 -14.81 -6.52 0.10
N ARG A 101 -15.17 -7.24 -0.96
CA ARG A 101 -16.57 -7.47 -1.35
C ARG A 101 -17.37 -8.33 -0.35
N ARG A 102 -16.70 -8.87 0.65
CA ARG A 102 -17.25 -9.68 1.73
C ARG A 102 -17.08 -9.01 3.09
N ALA A 103 -16.56 -7.79 3.10
CA ALA A 103 -16.36 -7.04 4.33
C ALA A 103 -17.71 -6.67 4.96
N ASN A 104 -17.78 -6.75 6.28
CA ASN A 104 -18.92 -6.29 7.08
C ASN A 104 -18.58 -5.08 7.95
N LEU A 105 -17.35 -4.61 7.88
CA LEU A 105 -16.85 -3.38 8.46
C LEU A 105 -15.58 -2.97 7.74
N LEU A 106 -15.47 -1.70 7.35
CA LEU A 106 -14.27 -1.09 6.80
C LEU A 106 -13.75 -0.01 7.75
N LEU A 107 -12.50 -0.14 8.17
CA LEU A 107 -11.80 0.89 8.93
C LEU A 107 -10.69 1.49 8.06
N VAL A 108 -10.72 2.79 7.86
CA VAL A 108 -9.72 3.56 7.11
C VAL A 108 -8.99 4.46 8.10
N MET A 109 -7.67 4.37 8.16
CA MET A 109 -6.89 5.06 9.19
C MET A 109 -5.64 5.73 8.61
N GLY A 110 -5.42 7.00 8.96
CA GLY A 110 -4.17 7.72 8.72
C GLY A 110 -3.77 7.76 7.23
N THR A 111 -4.69 8.03 6.32
CA THR A 111 -4.42 8.13 4.89
C THR A 111 -5.08 9.36 4.30
N SER A 112 -4.46 9.92 3.27
CA SER A 112 -5.04 11.03 2.50
C SER A 112 -5.98 10.56 1.39
N LEU A 113 -6.06 9.26 1.11
CA LEU A 113 -6.85 8.66 0.01
C LEU A 113 -6.59 9.31 -1.36
N VAL A 114 -5.33 9.70 -1.65
CA VAL A 114 -4.95 10.35 -2.91
C VAL A 114 -4.28 9.42 -3.91
N VAL A 115 -3.69 8.32 -3.45
CA VAL A 115 -2.88 7.43 -4.30
C VAL A 115 -3.70 6.28 -4.83
N GLN A 116 -3.85 6.22 -6.16
CA GLN A 116 -4.53 5.12 -6.83
C GLN A 116 -3.58 3.94 -7.12
N PRO A 117 -4.13 2.72 -7.21
CA PRO A 117 -5.53 2.32 -7.05
C PRO A 117 -5.98 2.12 -5.59
N PHE A 118 -5.09 2.35 -4.61
CA PHE A 118 -5.38 2.09 -3.21
C PHE A 118 -6.55 2.92 -2.66
N ALA A 119 -6.68 4.17 -3.10
CA ALA A 119 -7.75 5.06 -2.65
C ALA A 119 -9.15 4.56 -3.02
N SER A 120 -9.30 3.87 -4.16
CA SER A 120 -10.60 3.32 -4.59
C SER A 120 -11.08 2.11 -3.78
N LEU A 121 -10.25 1.58 -2.87
CA LEU A 121 -10.65 0.43 -2.03
C LEU A 121 -11.87 0.73 -1.15
N ILE A 122 -12.12 1.98 -0.80
CA ILE A 122 -13.28 2.38 0.01
C ILE A 122 -14.61 2.12 -0.71
N ASP A 123 -14.60 2.05 -2.03
CA ASP A 123 -15.78 1.83 -2.87
C ASP A 123 -15.97 0.34 -3.24
N GLU A 124 -15.00 -0.52 -2.90
CA GLU A 124 -15.06 -1.97 -3.23
C GLU A 124 -15.84 -2.79 -2.19
N VAL A 125 -16.24 -2.20 -1.07
CA VAL A 125 -17.03 -2.88 -0.03
C VAL A 125 -18.53 -2.85 -0.36
N PRO A 126 -19.34 -3.82 0.17
CA PRO A 126 -20.78 -3.82 -0.01
C PRO A 126 -21.44 -2.49 0.40
N LEU A 127 -22.55 -2.14 -0.25
CA LEU A 127 -23.30 -0.89 0.00
C LEU A 127 -23.83 -0.77 1.43
N ASP A 128 -24.08 -1.89 2.08
CA ASP A 128 -24.54 -1.99 3.46
C ASP A 128 -23.40 -2.16 4.47
N CYS A 129 -22.13 -2.19 4.01
CA CYS A 129 -20.96 -2.31 4.86
C CYS A 129 -20.68 -0.97 5.56
N PRO A 130 -20.73 -0.89 6.90
CA PRO A 130 -20.32 0.30 7.63
C PRO A 130 -18.86 0.64 7.36
N ARG A 131 -18.57 1.95 7.18
CA ARG A 131 -17.23 2.46 6.93
C ARG A 131 -16.89 3.51 7.98
N ALA A 132 -15.71 3.42 8.57
CA ALA A 132 -15.23 4.41 9.53
C ALA A 132 -13.86 4.96 9.11
N LEU A 133 -13.76 6.28 9.08
CA LEU A 133 -12.53 7.01 8.83
C LEU A 133 -11.96 7.53 10.16
N LEU A 134 -10.79 7.03 10.57
CA LEU A 134 -10.01 7.51 11.70
C LEU A 134 -8.85 8.33 11.15
N ASN A 135 -9.01 9.65 11.10
CA ASN A 135 -8.05 10.54 10.47
C ASN A 135 -8.09 11.93 11.09
N LEU A 136 -7.04 12.73 10.90
CA LEU A 136 -7.03 14.13 11.35
C LEU A 136 -7.99 15.01 10.56
N GLU A 137 -8.23 14.67 9.30
CA GLU A 137 -9.07 15.43 8.38
C GLU A 137 -10.03 14.50 7.65
N ARG A 138 -11.19 15.02 7.28
CA ARG A 138 -12.12 14.32 6.38
C ARG A 138 -11.51 14.22 4.99
N VAL A 139 -11.43 13.03 4.44
CA VAL A 139 -10.89 12.73 3.12
C VAL A 139 -11.79 11.73 2.39
N GLY A 140 -11.71 11.68 1.07
CA GLY A 140 -12.47 10.72 0.27
C GLY A 140 -13.98 10.98 0.23
N GLU A 141 -14.43 12.20 0.53
CA GLU A 141 -15.85 12.60 0.47
C GLU A 141 -16.35 12.75 -0.96
N THR A 142 -17.63 12.39 -1.19
CA THR A 142 -18.33 12.64 -2.45
C THR A 142 -18.65 14.12 -2.63
N GLY A 143 -18.60 14.63 -3.85
CA GLY A 143 -19.26 15.88 -4.27
C GLY A 143 -18.65 17.20 -3.78
N ARG A 144 -17.74 17.21 -2.84
CA ARG A 144 -17.05 18.45 -2.44
C ARG A 144 -15.77 18.62 -3.23
N GLY A 145 -15.85 19.27 -4.42
CA GLY A 145 -14.72 19.87 -5.13
C GLY A 145 -13.42 19.07 -5.07
N SER A 146 -13.54 17.77 -5.21
CA SER A 146 -12.40 16.87 -5.12
C SER A 146 -11.34 17.38 -6.08
N MET A 147 -10.14 17.65 -5.58
CA MET A 147 -8.97 17.91 -6.40
C MET A 147 -8.78 16.78 -7.45
N PHE A 148 -9.48 15.67 -7.27
CA PHE A 148 -9.46 14.45 -8.05
C PHE A 148 -10.39 14.47 -9.26
N SER A 149 -11.49 15.24 -9.23
CA SER A 149 -12.33 15.42 -10.43
C SER A 149 -11.55 16.08 -11.56
N LYS A 150 -10.52 16.86 -11.23
CA LYS A 150 -9.58 17.44 -12.21
C LYS A 150 -8.67 16.40 -12.86
N PHE A 151 -8.49 15.23 -12.26
CA PHE A 151 -7.67 14.13 -12.78
C PHE A 151 -8.51 12.98 -13.36
N GLY A 152 -9.84 13.18 -13.53
CA GLY A 152 -10.73 12.14 -14.08
C GLY A 152 -10.95 10.95 -13.14
N LEU A 153 -10.64 11.10 -11.84
CA LEU A 153 -10.90 10.10 -10.81
C LEU A 153 -12.22 10.45 -10.15
N ASP A 154 -13.27 9.79 -10.59
CA ASP A 154 -14.61 9.90 -10.00
C ASP A 154 -14.74 8.85 -8.90
N PHE A 155 -14.79 9.30 -7.64
CA PHE A 155 -15.22 8.46 -6.54
C PHE A 155 -16.76 8.41 -6.63
N SER A 156 -17.29 7.37 -7.26
CA SER A 156 -18.73 7.24 -7.46
C SER A 156 -19.48 7.11 -6.13
N GLU A 157 -18.80 6.70 -5.06
CA GLU A 157 -19.37 6.42 -3.74
C GLU A 157 -18.44 6.75 -2.58
N GLY A 158 -17.71 7.88 -2.63
CA GLY A 158 -16.89 8.34 -1.50
C GLY A 158 -17.65 8.38 -0.16
N PHE A 159 -16.98 8.80 0.90
CA PHE A 159 -17.62 8.93 2.21
C PHE A 159 -18.71 10.03 2.21
N ASP A 160 -19.82 9.74 2.88
CA ASP A 160 -20.89 10.69 3.19
C ASP A 160 -21.05 10.78 4.72
N PHE A 161 -20.38 11.75 5.34
CA PHE A 161 -20.42 11.94 6.80
C PHE A 161 -21.54 12.87 7.27
N ASP A 162 -22.31 13.45 6.36
CA ASP A 162 -23.31 14.48 6.68
C ASP A 162 -24.75 13.97 6.60
N SER A 163 -25.01 12.81 6.00
CA SER A 163 -26.34 12.19 5.92
C SER A 163 -26.67 11.41 7.18
N GLU A 164 -27.88 11.59 7.74
CA GLU A 164 -28.37 10.85 8.91
C GLU A 164 -28.48 9.33 8.68
N ASP A 165 -28.73 8.93 7.44
CA ASP A 165 -28.85 7.51 7.04
C ASP A 165 -27.52 6.93 6.52
N SER A 166 -26.41 7.66 6.66
CA SER A 166 -25.14 7.23 6.16
C SER A 166 -24.57 6.04 6.93
N ARG A 167 -23.92 5.15 6.19
CA ARG A 167 -23.09 4.07 6.74
C ARG A 167 -21.68 4.53 7.18
N ASP A 168 -21.37 5.81 7.02
CA ASP A 168 -20.02 6.37 7.16
C ASP A 168 -19.86 7.12 8.48
N ILE A 169 -18.76 6.87 9.18
CA ILE A 169 -18.43 7.50 10.45
C ILE A 169 -17.06 8.16 10.34
N PHE A 170 -16.94 9.40 10.82
CA PHE A 170 -15.67 10.09 10.98
C PHE A 170 -15.28 10.20 12.46
N CYS A 171 -14.03 9.81 12.79
CA CYS A 171 -13.46 9.87 14.12
C CYS A 171 -12.11 10.61 14.12
#